data_62a35c728be091fe50d405b52825c369
#
_entry.id   62a35c728be091fe50d405b52825c369
#
_cell.length_a   1.000
_cell.length_b   1.000
_cell.length_c   1.000
_cell.angle_alpha   90.00
_cell.angle_beta   90.00
_cell.angle_gamma   90.00
#
_symmetry.space_group_name_H-M   'P 1'
#
loop_
_entity.id
_entity.type
_entity.pdbx_description
1 polymer ?
#
loop_
_entity_poly.entity_id
_entity_poly.type
_entity_poly.pdbx_seq_one_letter_code
_entity_poly.pdbx_strand_id
1 'polypeptide(L)'
;VEYVSLHRDIGEAELLQQRSLEAGGNLRYDDGPVVRAMKHGRLLILDGIERAERGVMPILNNILENREQNLADGTQLVPAERIAADDAGHGHARFVPVHPDFRVFCLGVPVPPYRGHPLDPPFRSRFQARWVEGAVFGPALRAATSSQGSSLLERWGEWLALLRLHHEASQEEGILPATELLPHV
;
A
#
# COMPACT_ATOMS: atom_id res chain seq x y z
N VAL A 1 10.12 0.73 6.21
CA VAL A 1 9.10 0.54 5.17
C VAL A 1 8.08 -0.45 5.66
N GLU A 2 6.81 -0.17 5.41
CA GLU A 2 5.69 -1.10 5.59
C GLU A 2 5.10 -1.38 4.21
N TYR A 3 4.91 -2.65 3.87
CA TYR A 3 4.35 -3.08 2.59
C TYR A 3 3.04 -3.82 2.80
N VAL A 4 2.03 -3.45 2.04
CA VAL A 4 0.69 -4.07 2.09
C VAL A 4 0.27 -4.42 0.67
N SER A 5 0.07 -5.71 0.40
CA SER A 5 -0.58 -6.16 -0.82
C SER A 5 -2.09 -6.13 -0.63
N LEU A 6 -2.75 -5.21 -1.31
CA LEU A 6 -4.19 -5.05 -1.23
C LEU A 6 -4.90 -6.11 -2.07
N HIS A 7 -5.92 -6.70 -1.50
CA HIS A 7 -6.80 -7.65 -2.17
C HIS A 7 -8.21 -7.52 -1.59
N ARG A 8 -9.16 -8.23 -2.19
CA ARG A 8 -10.59 -8.08 -1.87
C ARG A 8 -10.94 -8.37 -0.41
N ASP A 9 -10.19 -9.26 0.24
CA ASP A 9 -10.50 -9.73 1.60
C ASP A 9 -9.78 -8.90 2.69
N ILE A 10 -8.93 -7.94 2.33
CA ILE A 10 -8.29 -7.04 3.28
C ILE A 10 -9.32 -6.04 3.80
N GLY A 11 -9.49 -6.02 5.11
CA GLY A 11 -10.37 -5.10 5.81
C GLY A 11 -9.64 -4.08 6.68
N GLU A 12 -10.42 -3.30 7.40
CA GLU A 12 -9.91 -2.27 8.31
C GLU A 12 -8.98 -2.85 9.39
N ALA A 13 -9.35 -4.00 9.94
CA ALA A 13 -8.61 -4.61 11.04
C ALA A 13 -7.17 -4.97 10.66
N GLU A 14 -6.96 -5.51 9.46
CA GLU A 14 -5.63 -5.87 8.98
C GLU A 14 -4.76 -4.63 8.71
N LEU A 15 -5.38 -3.54 8.31
CA LEU A 15 -4.66 -2.29 8.01
C LEU A 15 -4.33 -1.50 9.27
N LEU A 16 -5.29 -1.39 10.19
CA LEU A 16 -5.19 -0.50 11.34
C LEU A 16 -4.80 -1.25 12.61
N GLN A 17 -5.72 -1.98 13.23
CA GLN A 17 -5.47 -2.65 14.51
C GLN A 17 -6.26 -3.95 14.60
N GLN A 18 -5.56 -5.03 14.92
CA GLN A 18 -6.15 -6.32 15.21
C GLN A 18 -6.33 -6.50 16.72
N ARG A 19 -7.40 -7.19 17.09
CA ARG A 19 -7.66 -7.58 18.47
C ARG A 19 -7.23 -9.02 18.68
N SER A 20 -6.40 -9.25 19.69
CA SER A 20 -5.97 -10.57 20.10
C SER A 20 -6.29 -10.80 21.57
N LEU A 21 -6.59 -12.05 21.94
CA LEU A 21 -6.78 -12.45 23.33
C LEU A 21 -5.48 -13.06 23.85
N GLU A 22 -4.96 -12.51 24.93
CA GLU A 22 -3.82 -13.10 25.62
C GLU A 22 -4.25 -14.30 26.51
N ALA A 23 -3.29 -15.13 26.87
CA ALA A 23 -3.52 -16.34 27.68
C ALA A 23 -4.20 -16.09 29.05
N GLY A 24 -4.23 -14.84 29.51
CA GLY A 24 -4.93 -14.41 30.74
C GLY A 24 -6.35 -13.86 30.53
N GLY A 25 -6.88 -13.92 29.31
CA GLY A 25 -8.20 -13.36 28.96
C GLY A 25 -8.20 -11.84 28.75
N ASN A 26 -7.03 -11.19 28.79
CA ASN A 26 -6.89 -9.77 28.51
C ASN A 26 -6.96 -9.52 26.99
N LEU A 27 -7.62 -8.44 26.63
CA LEU A 27 -7.67 -7.98 25.25
C LEU A 27 -6.40 -7.18 24.92
N ARG A 28 -5.69 -7.60 23.87
CA ARG A 28 -4.55 -6.90 23.32
C ARG A 28 -4.89 -6.34 21.95
N TYR A 29 -4.38 -5.16 21.65
CA TYR A 29 -4.49 -4.52 20.35
C TYR A 29 -3.11 -4.50 19.69
N ASP A 30 -3.01 -5.12 18.53
CA ASP A 30 -1.78 -5.20 17.74
C ASP A 30 -1.87 -4.23 16.57
N ASP A 31 -0.93 -3.28 16.49
CA ASP A 31 -0.89 -2.26 15.44
C ASP A 31 -0.64 -2.89 14.07
N GLY A 32 -1.50 -2.58 13.11
CA GLY A 32 -1.35 -2.95 11.72
C GLY A 32 -0.28 -2.11 10.99
N PRO A 33 0.03 -2.46 9.72
CA PRO A 33 1.10 -1.81 8.97
C PRO A 33 0.89 -0.31 8.77
N VAL A 34 -0.34 0.13 8.59
CA VAL A 34 -0.68 1.56 8.44
C VAL A 34 -0.37 2.32 9.73
N VAL A 35 -0.82 1.81 10.87
CA VAL A 35 -0.59 2.45 12.18
C VAL A 35 0.90 2.49 12.53
N ARG A 36 1.62 1.38 12.27
CA ARG A 36 3.08 1.36 12.47
C ARG A 36 3.79 2.38 11.59
N ALA A 37 3.38 2.52 10.32
CA ALA A 37 3.94 3.52 9.42
C ALA A 37 3.69 4.94 9.92
N MET A 38 2.47 5.24 10.37
CA MET A 38 2.09 6.55 10.88
C MET A 38 2.85 6.92 12.16
N LYS A 39 2.96 5.98 13.11
CA LYS A 39 3.65 6.21 14.40
C LYS A 39 5.16 6.37 14.25
N HIS A 40 5.78 5.62 13.34
CA HIS A 40 7.25 5.54 13.23
C HIS A 40 7.85 6.27 12.02
N GLY A 41 7.05 7.04 11.28
CA GLY A 41 7.54 7.78 10.12
C GLY A 41 8.01 6.90 8.97
N ARG A 42 7.39 5.72 8.80
CA ARG A 42 7.79 4.78 7.76
C ARG A 42 7.10 5.09 6.44
N LEU A 43 7.73 4.69 5.35
CA LEU A 43 7.08 4.65 4.04
C LEU A 43 6.08 3.48 4.02
N LEU A 44 4.81 3.79 3.78
CA LEU A 44 3.76 2.81 3.55
C LEU A 44 3.61 2.58 2.04
N ILE A 45 3.77 1.35 1.60
CA ILE A 45 3.55 0.95 0.21
C ILE A 45 2.27 0.14 0.14
N LEU A 46 1.29 0.65 -0.62
CA LEU A 46 0.02 -0.01 -0.90
C LEU A 46 0.06 -0.54 -2.33
N ASP A 47 0.12 -1.86 -2.50
CA ASP A 47 0.20 -2.51 -3.80
C ASP A 47 -1.14 -3.13 -4.20
N GLY A 48 -1.58 -2.85 -5.42
CA GLY A 48 -2.85 -3.33 -5.94
C GLY A 48 -4.05 -2.53 -5.48
N ILE A 49 -3.94 -1.21 -5.47
CA ILE A 49 -5.01 -0.31 -4.98
C ILE A 49 -6.34 -0.51 -5.72
N GLU A 50 -6.31 -0.94 -6.99
CA GLU A 50 -7.49 -1.26 -7.79
C GLU A 50 -8.21 -2.53 -7.31
N ARG A 51 -7.57 -3.35 -6.50
CA ARG A 51 -8.12 -4.59 -5.92
C ARG A 51 -8.72 -4.38 -4.54
N ALA A 52 -8.44 -3.24 -3.92
CA ALA A 52 -8.94 -2.91 -2.60
C ALA A 52 -10.47 -2.86 -2.57
N GLU A 53 -11.06 -3.35 -1.48
CA GLU A 53 -12.48 -3.20 -1.26
C GLU A 53 -12.85 -1.75 -1.02
N ARG A 54 -14.05 -1.37 -1.50
CA ARG A 54 -14.54 0.01 -1.36
C ARG A 54 -14.66 0.49 0.08
N GLY A 55 -14.86 -0.41 1.03
CA GLY A 55 -14.92 -0.09 2.47
C GLY A 55 -13.61 0.45 3.05
N VAL A 56 -12.47 0.09 2.45
CA VAL A 56 -11.14 0.53 2.86
C VAL A 56 -10.82 1.96 2.37
N MET A 57 -11.42 2.38 1.26
CA MET A 57 -11.12 3.67 0.62
C MET A 57 -11.38 4.89 1.52
N PRO A 58 -12.48 4.98 2.29
CA PRO A 58 -12.72 6.10 3.20
C PRO A 58 -11.63 6.24 4.27
N ILE A 59 -11.15 5.12 4.80
CA ILE A 59 -10.06 5.08 5.80
C ILE A 59 -8.79 5.67 5.21
N LEU A 60 -8.39 5.17 4.04
CA LEU A 60 -7.22 5.68 3.33
C LEU A 60 -7.36 7.15 2.96
N ASN A 61 -8.54 7.59 2.54
CA ASN A 61 -8.81 8.99 2.24
C ASN A 61 -8.57 9.90 3.45
N ASN A 62 -9.05 9.52 4.63
CA ASN A 62 -8.85 10.30 5.86
C ASN A 62 -7.37 10.38 6.25
N ILE A 63 -6.65 9.26 6.18
CA ILE A 63 -5.22 9.19 6.47
C ILE A 63 -4.41 10.07 5.51
N LEU A 64 -4.76 10.08 4.23
CA LEU A 64 -4.05 10.85 3.20
C LEU A 64 -4.32 12.35 3.29
N GLU A 65 -5.55 12.74 3.59
CA GLU A 65 -5.97 14.15 3.61
C GLU A 65 -5.64 14.81 4.94
N ASN A 66 -6.12 14.22 6.02
CA ASN A 66 -6.08 14.83 7.35
C ASN A 66 -4.90 14.31 8.20
N ARG A 67 -4.28 13.20 7.80
CA ARG A 67 -3.32 12.47 8.62
C ARG A 67 -3.89 12.05 9.97
N GLU A 68 -5.16 11.67 10.00
CA GLU A 68 -5.89 11.30 11.21
C GLU A 68 -6.46 9.90 11.11
N GLN A 69 -6.47 9.21 12.24
CA GLN A 69 -7.14 7.91 12.35
C GLN A 69 -7.51 7.58 13.78
N ASN A 70 -8.76 7.17 13.98
CA ASN A 70 -9.23 6.62 15.24
C ASN A 70 -8.94 5.12 15.29
N LEU A 71 -8.36 4.66 16.38
CA LEU A 71 -8.00 3.27 16.58
C LEU A 71 -9.00 2.54 17.50
N ALA A 72 -9.03 1.21 17.39
CA ALA A 72 -9.95 0.37 18.14
C ALA A 72 -9.69 0.36 19.67
N ASP A 73 -8.47 0.70 20.10
CA ASP A 73 -8.06 0.84 21.50
C ASP A 73 -8.42 2.22 22.11
N GLY A 74 -9.14 3.07 21.36
CA GLY A 74 -9.47 4.43 21.76
C GLY A 74 -8.37 5.47 21.54
N THR A 75 -7.23 5.07 20.99
CA THR A 75 -6.18 6.01 20.58
C THR A 75 -6.59 6.76 19.31
N GLN A 76 -6.26 8.04 19.24
CA GLN A 76 -6.43 8.86 18.04
C GLN A 76 -5.06 9.29 17.52
N LEU A 77 -4.77 8.90 16.29
CA LEU A 77 -3.62 9.40 15.56
C LEU A 77 -3.99 10.74 14.94
N VAL A 78 -3.23 11.79 15.23
CA VAL A 78 -3.49 13.15 14.75
C VAL A 78 -2.19 13.86 14.38
N PRO A 79 -2.22 14.89 13.52
CA PRO A 79 -1.03 15.72 13.27
C PRO A 79 -0.52 16.37 14.56
N ALA A 80 0.79 16.51 14.71
CA ALA A 80 1.41 17.08 15.90
C ALA A 80 0.93 18.50 16.21
N GLU A 81 0.65 19.28 15.15
CA GLU A 81 0.15 20.66 15.27
C GLU A 81 -1.23 20.72 15.96
N ARG A 82 -2.04 19.69 15.77
CA ARG A 82 -3.38 19.63 16.37
C ARG A 82 -3.33 19.30 17.86
N ILE A 83 -2.37 18.49 18.30
CA ILE A 83 -2.18 18.20 19.72
C ILE A 83 -1.83 19.48 20.48
N ALA A 84 -0.94 20.31 19.93
CA ALA A 84 -0.55 21.57 20.53
C ALA A 84 -1.71 22.58 20.65
N ALA A 85 -2.71 22.49 19.77
CA ALA A 85 -3.89 23.37 19.78
C ALA A 85 -4.97 22.90 20.76
N ASP A 86 -5.06 21.57 21.03
CA ASP A 86 -6.13 20.93 21.83
C ASP A 86 -5.76 20.72 23.33
N ASP A 87 -4.58 21.12 23.76
CA ASP A 87 -4.07 20.92 25.13
C ASP A 87 -4.96 21.61 26.23
N ALA A 88 -6.03 22.26 25.82
CA ALA A 88 -6.90 23.07 26.67
C ALA A 88 -8.24 22.42 27.08
N GLY A 89 -8.64 21.20 26.61
CA GLY A 89 -10.01 20.86 26.93
C GLY A 89 -10.58 19.46 26.78
N HIS A 90 -9.94 18.49 26.21
CA HIS A 90 -10.59 17.19 25.97
C HIS A 90 -10.02 16.08 26.85
N GLY A 91 -10.60 15.90 28.02
CA GLY A 91 -10.33 14.78 28.92
C GLY A 91 -10.63 13.42 28.23
N HIS A 92 -9.68 12.48 28.38
CA HIS A 92 -9.74 11.06 28.09
C HIS A 92 -9.41 10.55 26.68
N ALA A 93 -9.27 11.36 25.63
CA ALA A 93 -8.76 10.88 24.36
C ALA A 93 -7.23 10.73 24.41
N ARG A 94 -6.73 9.53 24.09
CA ARG A 94 -5.29 9.30 23.98
C ARG A 94 -4.81 9.73 22.61
N PHE A 95 -4.34 10.96 22.48
CA PHE A 95 -3.75 11.48 21.25
C PHE A 95 -2.32 10.98 21.08
N VAL A 96 -2.01 10.51 19.88
CA VAL A 96 -0.66 10.11 19.47
C VAL A 96 -0.32 10.85 18.19
N PRO A 97 0.81 11.58 18.14
CA PRO A 97 1.18 12.33 16.96
C PRO A 97 1.58 11.41 15.81
N VAL A 98 1.10 11.74 14.62
CA VAL A 98 1.60 11.13 13.38
C VAL A 98 2.99 11.70 13.07
N HIS A 99 3.92 10.81 12.80
CA HIS A 99 5.31 11.20 12.52
C HIS A 99 5.40 12.04 11.22
N PRO A 100 6.17 13.14 11.19
CA PRO A 100 6.27 14.03 10.05
C PRO A 100 6.81 13.35 8.78
N ASP A 101 7.66 12.34 8.94
CA ASP A 101 8.24 11.60 7.81
C ASP A 101 7.33 10.50 7.25
N PHE A 102 6.14 10.29 7.80
CA PHE A 102 5.18 9.35 7.25
C PHE A 102 4.83 9.71 5.80
N ARG A 103 4.99 8.75 4.90
CA ARG A 103 4.66 8.89 3.46
C ARG A 103 3.92 7.65 2.98
N VAL A 104 3.07 7.85 1.99
CA VAL A 104 2.31 6.78 1.35
C VAL A 104 2.65 6.71 -0.12
N PHE A 105 2.90 5.51 -0.60
CA PHE A 105 3.14 5.19 -2.00
C PHE A 105 2.14 4.14 -2.45
N CYS A 106 1.40 4.42 -3.53
CA CYS A 106 0.42 3.49 -4.07
C CYS A 106 0.88 2.94 -5.42
N LEU A 107 0.79 1.65 -5.57
CA LEU A 107 0.99 0.94 -6.83
C LEU A 107 -0.37 0.39 -7.29
N GLY A 108 -0.64 0.48 -8.57
CA GLY A 108 -1.86 -0.03 -9.14
C GLY A 108 -1.79 -0.10 -10.66
N VAL A 109 -2.70 -0.83 -11.25
CA VAL A 109 -2.88 -0.92 -12.69
C VAL A 109 -4.12 -0.14 -13.13
N PRO A 110 -4.15 0.39 -14.36
CA PRO A 110 -5.30 1.13 -14.85
C PRO A 110 -6.52 0.21 -15.03
N VAL A 111 -7.68 0.72 -14.68
CA VAL A 111 -8.96 0.03 -14.89
C VAL A 111 -9.87 0.95 -15.71
N PRO A 112 -10.31 0.57 -16.91
CA PRO A 112 -9.82 -0.55 -17.75
C PRO A 112 -8.41 -0.31 -18.29
N PRO A 113 -7.71 -1.27 -18.93
CA PRO A 113 -8.20 -2.59 -19.36
C PRO A 113 -8.07 -3.70 -18.31
N TYR A 114 -7.30 -3.45 -17.23
CA TYR A 114 -7.09 -4.44 -16.19
C TYR A 114 -8.33 -4.64 -15.31
N ARG A 115 -8.42 -5.82 -14.68
CA ARG A 115 -9.52 -6.10 -13.74
C ARG A 115 -9.30 -5.36 -12.42
N GLY A 116 -10.38 -4.82 -11.86
CA GLY A 116 -10.36 -4.12 -10.57
C GLY A 116 -11.44 -3.07 -10.49
N HIS A 117 -11.34 -2.23 -9.48
CA HIS A 117 -12.20 -1.08 -9.30
C HIS A 117 -11.51 0.17 -9.82
N PRO A 118 -12.14 0.96 -10.71
CA PRO A 118 -11.59 2.25 -11.10
C PRO A 118 -11.48 3.13 -9.85
N LEU A 119 -10.33 3.80 -9.71
CA LEU A 119 -10.10 4.71 -8.58
C LEU A 119 -11.00 5.92 -8.71
N ASP A 120 -11.71 6.23 -7.64
CA ASP A 120 -12.57 7.40 -7.56
C ASP A 120 -11.77 8.70 -7.60
N PRO A 121 -12.34 9.79 -8.16
CA PRO A 121 -11.66 11.08 -8.28
C PRO A 121 -11.13 11.64 -6.96
N PRO A 122 -11.87 11.56 -5.83
CA PRO A 122 -11.36 12.02 -4.53
C PRO A 122 -10.07 11.34 -4.09
N PHE A 123 -9.96 10.03 -4.29
CA PHE A 123 -8.75 9.29 -3.97
C PHE A 123 -7.59 9.69 -4.88
N ARG A 124 -7.83 9.76 -6.18
CA ARG A 124 -6.81 10.11 -7.17
C ARG A 124 -6.22 11.51 -6.95
N SER A 125 -7.04 12.48 -6.53
CA SER A 125 -6.60 13.86 -6.31
C SER A 125 -5.59 14.02 -5.16
N ARG A 126 -5.50 13.03 -4.28
CA ARG A 126 -4.56 13.03 -3.14
C ARG A 126 -3.15 12.54 -3.50
N PHE A 127 -2.96 12.05 -4.71
CA PHE A 127 -1.67 11.54 -5.19
C PHE A 127 -1.16 12.31 -6.40
N GLN A 128 0.17 12.42 -6.48
CA GLN A 128 0.85 12.73 -7.71
C GLN A 128 1.03 11.43 -8.50
N ALA A 129 0.11 11.18 -9.44
CA ALA A 129 0.14 9.96 -10.24
C ALA A 129 1.16 10.06 -11.37
N ARG A 130 1.89 8.96 -11.60
CA ARG A 130 2.76 8.78 -12.75
C ARG A 130 2.45 7.46 -13.43
N TRP A 131 2.39 7.49 -14.73
CA TRP A 131 2.37 6.29 -15.56
C TRP A 131 3.79 5.77 -15.71
N VAL A 132 3.99 4.47 -15.50
CA VAL A 132 5.26 3.78 -15.72
C VAL A 132 5.03 2.70 -16.77
N GLU A 133 5.64 2.85 -17.93
CA GLU A 133 5.55 1.87 -19.00
C GLU A 133 6.45 0.67 -18.68
N GLY A 134 5.91 -0.55 -18.81
CA GLY A 134 6.68 -1.78 -18.57
C GLY A 134 7.86 -1.96 -19.52
N ALA A 135 7.79 -1.39 -20.72
CA ALA A 135 8.86 -1.44 -21.72
C ALA A 135 10.14 -0.70 -21.31
N VAL A 136 10.05 0.23 -20.37
CA VAL A 136 11.20 1.02 -19.88
C VAL A 136 12.17 0.18 -19.04
N PHE A 137 11.70 -0.93 -18.47
CA PHE A 137 12.55 -1.78 -17.64
C PHE A 137 13.65 -2.50 -18.44
N GLY A 138 13.41 -2.90 -19.67
CA GLY A 138 14.38 -3.61 -20.48
C GLY A 138 15.67 -2.83 -20.75
N PRO A 139 15.62 -1.58 -21.26
CA PRO A 139 16.80 -0.74 -21.47
C PRO A 139 17.47 -0.30 -20.17
N ALA A 140 16.71 0.09 -19.14
CA ALA A 140 17.25 0.49 -17.85
C ALA A 140 17.95 -0.66 -17.13
N LEU A 141 17.37 -1.86 -17.20
CA LEU A 141 17.98 -3.07 -16.67
C LEU A 141 19.29 -3.39 -17.41
N ARG A 142 19.31 -3.34 -18.76
CA ARG A 142 20.51 -3.53 -19.57
C ARG A 142 21.60 -2.49 -19.26
N ALA A 143 21.22 -1.22 -19.05
CA ALA A 143 22.16 -0.18 -18.68
C ALA A 143 22.77 -0.40 -17.28
N ALA A 144 21.95 -0.79 -16.30
CA ALA A 144 22.40 -1.14 -14.96
C ALA A 144 23.30 -2.39 -14.95
N THR A 145 23.10 -3.31 -15.91
CA THR A 145 23.83 -4.57 -16.02
C THR A 145 25.17 -4.44 -16.71
N SER A 146 25.35 -3.41 -17.54
CA SER A 146 26.63 -3.15 -18.21
C SER A 146 27.72 -2.57 -17.30
N SER A 147 27.36 -2.11 -16.11
CA SER A 147 28.30 -1.35 -15.28
C SER A 147 28.87 -2.08 -14.05
N GLN A 148 28.24 -3.11 -13.50
CA GLN A 148 28.86 -3.94 -12.42
C GLN A 148 28.05 -5.20 -12.05
N GLY A 149 28.68 -6.37 -12.14
CA GLY A 149 28.41 -7.53 -11.31
C GLY A 149 27.42 -8.57 -11.83
N SER A 150 27.95 -9.62 -12.42
CA SER A 150 27.24 -10.80 -12.95
C SER A 150 26.29 -11.50 -11.98
N SER A 151 26.56 -11.50 -10.67
CA SER A 151 25.82 -12.30 -9.69
C SER A 151 24.38 -11.79 -9.38
N LEU A 152 24.19 -10.49 -9.34
CA LEU A 152 22.84 -9.91 -9.14
C LEU A 152 21.97 -10.09 -10.38
N LEU A 153 22.58 -10.07 -11.56
CA LEU A 153 21.93 -10.22 -12.84
C LEU A 153 21.46 -11.63 -13.15
N GLU A 154 22.28 -12.61 -12.80
CA GLU A 154 21.92 -14.01 -12.91
C GLU A 154 20.69 -14.30 -12.06
N ARG A 155 20.64 -13.81 -10.82
CA ARG A 155 19.48 -13.94 -9.93
C ARG A 155 18.22 -13.21 -10.45
N TRP A 156 18.37 -12.03 -11.03
CA TRP A 156 17.24 -11.32 -11.66
C TRP A 156 16.78 -12.01 -12.95
N GLY A 157 17.71 -12.58 -13.72
CA GLY A 157 17.41 -13.40 -14.89
C GLY A 157 16.59 -14.64 -14.53
N GLU A 158 16.95 -15.31 -13.45
CA GLU A 158 16.21 -16.45 -12.90
C GLU A 158 14.80 -16.03 -12.42
N TRP A 159 14.66 -14.90 -11.74
CA TRP A 159 13.38 -14.37 -11.31
C TRP A 159 12.48 -14.01 -12.50
N LEU A 160 13.02 -13.39 -13.54
CA LEU A 160 12.28 -13.07 -14.75
C LEU A 160 11.88 -14.32 -15.52
N ALA A 161 12.71 -15.35 -15.54
CA ALA A 161 12.38 -16.65 -16.12
C ALA A 161 11.25 -17.34 -15.35
N LEU A 162 11.29 -17.31 -14.01
CA LEU A 162 10.23 -17.85 -13.16
C LEU A 162 8.91 -17.08 -13.35
N LEU A 163 8.95 -15.75 -13.45
CA LEU A 163 7.78 -14.93 -13.74
C LEU A 163 7.18 -15.25 -15.12
N ARG A 164 8.03 -15.51 -16.13
CA ARG A 164 7.57 -15.94 -17.45
C ARG A 164 6.92 -17.31 -17.41
N LEU A 165 7.54 -18.28 -16.74
CA LEU A 165 6.98 -19.63 -16.57
C LEU A 165 5.65 -19.60 -15.81
N HIS A 166 5.54 -18.77 -14.78
CA HIS A 166 4.29 -18.58 -14.05
C HIS A 166 3.22 -17.91 -14.94
N HIS A 167 3.64 -16.99 -15.78
CA HIS A 167 2.74 -16.33 -16.74
C HIS A 167 2.24 -17.29 -17.82
N GLU A 168 3.13 -18.14 -18.38
CA GLU A 168 2.78 -19.15 -19.37
C GLU A 168 1.85 -20.21 -18.77
N ALA A 169 2.10 -20.66 -17.54
CA ALA A 169 1.21 -21.56 -16.80
C ALA A 169 -0.18 -20.95 -16.54
N SER A 170 -0.23 -19.64 -16.24
CA SER A 170 -1.51 -18.92 -16.04
C SER A 170 -2.31 -18.74 -17.33
N GLN A 171 -1.67 -18.79 -18.50
CA GLN A 171 -2.35 -18.76 -19.80
C GLN A 171 -3.06 -20.08 -20.13
N GLU A 172 -2.49 -21.21 -19.73
CA GLU A 172 -3.11 -22.52 -19.94
C GLU A 172 -4.40 -22.69 -19.08
N GLU A 173 -4.53 -21.91 -17.99
CA GLU A 173 -5.74 -21.87 -17.16
C GLU A 173 -6.80 -20.84 -17.63
N GLY A 174 -6.65 -20.23 -18.80
CA GLY A 174 -7.65 -19.32 -19.40
C GLY A 174 -7.63 -17.90 -18.81
N ILE A 175 -6.53 -17.49 -18.18
CA ILE A 175 -6.28 -16.11 -17.75
C ILE A 175 -5.69 -15.35 -18.94
N LEU A 176 -6.25 -14.17 -19.26
CA LEU A 176 -5.85 -13.34 -20.41
C LEU A 176 -4.34 -13.09 -20.49
N PRO A 177 -3.70 -13.24 -21.67
CA PRO A 177 -2.27 -13.03 -21.83
C PRO A 177 -1.86 -11.58 -21.55
N ALA A 178 -0.68 -11.38 -20.95
CA ALA A 178 -0.16 -10.06 -20.61
C ALA A 178 0.03 -9.14 -21.84
N THR A 179 0.14 -9.70 -23.02
CA THR A 179 0.22 -8.96 -24.28
C THR A 179 -1.08 -8.25 -24.66
N GLU A 180 -2.23 -8.75 -24.22
CA GLU A 180 -3.52 -8.05 -24.40
C GLU A 180 -3.75 -6.97 -23.34
N LEU A 181 -2.90 -6.92 -22.30
CA LEU A 181 -2.99 -5.97 -21.21
C LEU A 181 -2.15 -4.71 -21.46
N LEU A 182 -1.34 -4.68 -22.50
CA LEU A 182 -0.60 -3.49 -22.89
C LEU A 182 -1.46 -2.68 -23.88
N PRO A 183 -1.70 -1.39 -23.64
CA PRO A 183 -2.35 -0.54 -24.61
C PRO A 183 -1.47 -0.50 -25.87
N HIS A 184 -2.09 -0.76 -27.02
CA HIS A 184 -1.45 -0.49 -28.30
C HIS A 184 -1.14 1.01 -28.36
N VAL A 185 0.15 1.33 -28.45
CA VAL A 185 0.64 2.67 -28.81
C VAL A 185 0.40 2.90 -30.28
#